data_62f492529025764ff618d38b2cee8c61
#
_entry.id   62f492529025764ff618d38b2cee8c61
#
_cell.length_a   1.000
_cell.length_b   1.000
_cell.length_c   1.000
_cell.angle_alpha   90.00
_cell.angle_beta   90.00
_cell.angle_gamma   90.00
#
_symmetry.space_group_name_H-M   'P 1'
#
loop_
_entity.id
_entity.type
_entity.pdbx_description
1 polymer ?
#
loop_
_entity_poly.entity_id
_entity_poly.type
_entity_poly.pdbx_seq_one_letter_code
_entity_poly.pdbx_strand_id
1 'polypeptide(L)'
;MKVKVNKICVAFYLVVAIFSFQVSANEAVVTYVKGKVEYKVGDKWLPVEVGQKLSEKTIVSTGFQSHSRIQYKGTVMALGPLTRVTLEKLAESDTKEVVNVYLNTGAVRSKVTHPQNKRVSQSIRNPVTVCSVRGTEYISFAGGRLICFEGAVATYPVSV
;
A
#
# COMPACT_ATOMS: atom_id res chain seq x y z
N MET A 1 48.56 16.51 30.42
CA MET A 1 47.49 15.75 31.10
C MET A 1 46.97 14.68 30.15
N LYS A 2 47.36 13.38 30.33
CA LYS A 2 46.95 12.30 29.41
C LYS A 2 45.61 11.73 29.90
N VAL A 3 44.54 11.99 29.13
CA VAL A 3 43.22 11.42 29.42
C VAL A 3 43.27 9.93 29.09
N LYS A 4 43.23 9.08 30.12
CA LYS A 4 42.99 7.65 29.94
C LYS A 4 41.54 7.41 29.49
N VAL A 5 41.31 7.31 28.22
CA VAL A 5 40.01 6.88 27.68
C VAL A 5 39.82 5.40 28.05
N ASN A 6 38.82 5.13 28.90
CA ASN A 6 38.54 3.81 29.39
C ASN A 6 38.05 2.92 28.21
N LYS A 7 38.75 1.83 27.94
CA LYS A 7 38.45 0.89 26.82
C LYS A 7 37.01 0.38 26.84
N ILE A 8 36.36 0.41 28.00
CA ILE A 8 34.97 0.03 28.21
C ILE A 8 34.01 1.05 27.60
N CYS A 9 34.31 2.38 27.65
CA CYS A 9 33.47 3.42 27.06
C CYS A 9 33.52 3.42 25.54
N VAL A 10 34.69 3.07 24.96
CA VAL A 10 34.83 2.97 23.49
C VAL A 10 34.05 1.76 22.94
N ALA A 11 34.08 0.61 23.67
CA ALA A 11 33.32 -0.57 23.30
C ALA A 11 31.79 -0.33 23.37
N PHE A 12 31.32 0.44 24.38
CA PHE A 12 29.90 0.76 24.51
C PHE A 12 29.39 1.71 23.40
N TYR A 13 30.23 2.65 22.95
CA TYR A 13 29.91 3.54 21.83
C TYR A 13 29.86 2.82 20.48
N LEU A 14 30.68 1.79 20.31
CA LEU A 14 30.73 0.98 19.08
C LEU A 14 29.50 0.05 18.96
N VAL A 15 28.96 -0.41 20.08
CA VAL A 15 27.76 -1.27 20.11
C VAL A 15 26.49 -0.46 19.81
N VAL A 16 26.41 0.80 20.22
CA VAL A 16 25.25 1.66 19.94
C VAL A 16 25.20 2.10 18.47
N ALA A 17 26.34 2.20 17.78
CA ALA A 17 26.40 2.59 16.36
C ALA A 17 25.92 1.50 15.37
N ILE A 18 25.82 0.24 15.82
CA ILE A 18 25.44 -0.91 14.95
C ILE A 18 23.91 -1.07 14.84
N PHE A 19 23.10 -0.36 15.65
CA PHE A 19 21.65 -0.56 15.71
C PHE A 19 20.83 0.37 14.80
N SER A 20 21.45 1.04 13.83
CA SER A 20 20.72 1.81 12.80
C SER A 20 20.45 0.96 11.57
N PHE A 21 19.91 -0.26 11.72
CA PHE A 21 19.25 -0.94 10.61
C PHE A 21 17.96 -0.16 10.31
N GLN A 22 18.04 0.76 9.38
CA GLN A 22 16.85 1.31 8.75
C GLN A 22 16.24 0.19 7.90
N VAL A 23 15.28 -0.53 8.49
CA VAL A 23 14.36 -1.36 7.71
C VAL A 23 13.60 -0.39 6.83
N SER A 24 13.96 -0.33 5.55
CA SER A 24 13.17 0.39 4.55
C SER A 24 11.82 -0.30 4.47
N ALA A 25 10.86 0.20 5.21
CA ALA A 25 9.49 -0.30 5.13
C ALA A 25 8.95 0.03 3.74
N ASN A 26 8.38 -0.97 3.07
CA ASN A 26 7.65 -0.76 1.84
C ASN A 26 6.36 0.00 2.18
N GLU A 27 6.33 1.30 1.88
CA GLU A 27 5.23 2.19 2.22
C GLU A 27 4.57 2.73 0.95
N ALA A 28 3.26 2.73 0.92
CA ALA A 28 2.48 3.49 -0.05
C ALA A 28 2.30 4.93 0.44
N VAL A 29 2.11 5.86 -0.48
CA VAL A 29 1.96 7.29 -0.17
C VAL A 29 0.61 7.78 -0.65
N VAL A 30 -0.08 8.54 0.19
CA VAL A 30 -1.32 9.21 -0.19
C VAL A 30 -0.98 10.46 -1.00
N THR A 31 -1.45 10.50 -2.27
CA THR A 31 -1.16 11.60 -3.20
C THR A 31 -2.33 12.58 -3.38
N TYR A 32 -3.53 12.19 -2.94
CA TYR A 32 -4.72 13.02 -3.02
C TYR A 32 -5.72 12.64 -1.94
N VAL A 33 -6.36 13.65 -1.36
CA VAL A 33 -7.44 13.52 -0.37
C VAL A 33 -8.52 14.55 -0.66
N LYS A 34 -9.78 14.10 -0.71
CA LYS A 34 -10.97 14.95 -0.77
C LYS A 34 -12.03 14.42 0.17
N GLY A 35 -12.57 15.29 1.02
CA GLY A 35 -13.58 14.92 2.02
C GLY A 35 -13.00 14.17 3.21
N LYS A 36 -13.81 13.32 3.84
CA LYS A 36 -13.42 12.56 5.02
C LYS A 36 -12.71 11.27 4.61
N VAL A 37 -11.42 11.18 4.85
CA VAL A 37 -10.61 9.98 4.64
C VAL A 37 -9.86 9.67 5.92
N GLU A 38 -9.93 8.44 6.38
CA GLU A 38 -9.33 8.00 7.63
C GLU A 38 -8.54 6.70 7.43
N TYR A 39 -7.51 6.49 8.24
CA TYR A 39 -6.79 5.23 8.32
C TYR A 39 -6.76 4.70 9.75
N LYS A 40 -6.67 3.39 9.90
CA LYS A 40 -6.74 2.73 11.21
C LYS A 40 -5.34 2.49 11.77
N VAL A 41 -5.12 2.94 13.02
CA VAL A 41 -3.91 2.67 13.81
C VAL A 41 -4.33 2.04 15.13
N GLY A 42 -4.05 0.76 15.31
CA GLY A 42 -4.63 -0.02 16.41
C GLY A 42 -6.15 0.02 16.34
N ASP A 43 -6.81 0.52 17.38
CA ASP A 43 -8.28 0.65 17.42
C ASP A 43 -8.79 2.05 17.08
N LYS A 44 -7.91 2.99 16.76
CA LYS A 44 -8.28 4.39 16.47
C LYS A 44 -8.29 4.66 14.97
N TRP A 45 -9.23 5.50 14.54
CA TRP A 45 -9.27 6.08 13.21
C TRP A 45 -8.66 7.47 13.26
N LEU A 46 -7.69 7.72 12.39
CA LEU A 46 -6.99 9.01 12.28
C LEU A 46 -7.24 9.58 10.88
N PRO A 47 -7.35 10.92 10.75
CA PRO A 47 -7.49 11.55 9.44
C PRO A 47 -6.25 11.30 8.58
N VAL A 48 -6.49 11.12 7.28
CA VAL A 48 -5.43 10.95 6.27
C VAL A 48 -5.10 12.32 5.67
N GLU A 49 -3.81 12.60 5.56
CA GLU A 49 -3.30 13.79 4.87
C GLU A 49 -2.53 13.40 3.60
N VAL A 50 -2.40 14.36 2.66
CA VAL A 50 -1.54 14.16 1.48
C VAL A 50 -0.08 14.04 1.95
N GLY A 51 0.64 13.06 1.40
CA GLY A 51 2.00 12.72 1.84
C GLY A 51 2.04 11.67 2.96
N GLN A 52 0.88 11.30 3.55
CA GLN A 52 0.82 10.25 4.57
C GLN A 52 1.36 8.93 4.00
N LYS A 53 2.30 8.35 4.74
CA LYS A 53 2.85 7.02 4.45
C LYS A 53 1.99 5.95 5.10
N LEU A 54 1.70 4.91 4.34
CA LEU A 54 0.85 3.80 4.72
C LEU A 54 1.63 2.49 4.56
N SER A 55 1.81 1.77 5.64
CA SER A 55 2.48 0.48 5.66
C SER A 55 1.51 -0.67 5.33
N GLU A 56 2.04 -1.87 5.19
CA GLU A 56 1.23 -3.09 5.10
C GLU A 56 0.27 -3.21 6.29
N LYS A 57 -0.86 -3.87 6.05
CA LYS A 57 -1.97 -4.10 7.00
C LYS A 57 -2.72 -2.82 7.40
N THR A 58 -2.37 -1.65 6.85
CA THR A 58 -3.13 -0.42 7.08
C THR A 58 -4.49 -0.51 6.40
N ILE A 59 -5.53 -0.15 7.16
CA ILE A 59 -6.90 -0.03 6.64
C ILE A 59 -7.17 1.44 6.37
N VAL A 60 -7.64 1.75 5.17
CA VAL A 60 -8.04 3.11 4.76
C VAL A 60 -9.52 3.11 4.43
N SER A 61 -10.24 4.13 4.87
CA SER A 61 -11.69 4.29 4.68
C SER A 61 -12.01 5.69 4.17
N THR A 62 -12.79 5.77 3.10
CA THR A 62 -13.35 7.04 2.59
C THR A 62 -14.82 7.16 3.01
N GLY A 63 -15.22 8.37 3.39
CA GLY A 63 -16.61 8.69 3.73
C GLY A 63 -17.49 8.97 2.52
N PHE A 64 -18.68 9.50 2.79
CA PHE A 64 -19.60 9.94 1.74
C PHE A 64 -19.00 11.11 0.95
N GLN A 65 -19.15 11.10 -0.39
CA GLN A 65 -18.56 12.09 -1.32
C GLN A 65 -17.05 12.33 -1.13
N SER A 66 -16.34 11.35 -0.57
CA SER A 66 -14.92 11.44 -0.28
C SER A 66 -14.12 10.57 -1.24
N HIS A 67 -12.91 11.03 -1.55
CA HIS A 67 -12.02 10.34 -2.48
C HIS A 67 -10.58 10.39 -1.96
N SER A 68 -9.81 9.36 -2.24
CA SER A 68 -8.38 9.35 -1.97
C SER A 68 -7.63 8.71 -3.13
N ARG A 69 -6.35 9.07 -3.27
CA ARG A 69 -5.44 8.38 -4.18
C ARG A 69 -4.22 7.94 -3.40
N ILE A 70 -3.92 6.66 -3.52
CA ILE A 70 -2.77 6.02 -2.88
C ILE A 70 -1.86 5.53 -3.99
N GLN A 71 -0.58 5.81 -3.87
CA GLN A 71 0.45 5.39 -4.81
C GLN A 71 1.47 4.49 -4.12
N TYR A 72 1.77 3.37 -4.74
CA TYR A 72 2.91 2.55 -4.41
C TYR A 72 3.69 2.26 -5.69
N LYS A 73 4.89 2.86 -5.79
CA LYS A 73 5.75 2.74 -6.98
C LYS A 73 4.99 3.03 -8.28
N GLY A 74 4.92 2.07 -9.21
CA GLY A 74 4.20 2.16 -10.48
C GLY A 74 2.68 1.95 -10.39
N THR A 75 2.14 1.62 -9.21
CA THR A 75 0.72 1.37 -8.99
C THR A 75 0.04 2.57 -8.35
N VAL A 76 -1.01 3.08 -8.97
CA VAL A 76 -1.87 4.14 -8.46
C VAL A 76 -3.28 3.61 -8.24
N MET A 77 -3.79 3.75 -7.03
CA MET A 77 -5.13 3.32 -6.62
C MET A 77 -5.96 4.53 -6.22
N ALA A 78 -7.07 4.78 -6.92
CA ALA A 78 -8.03 5.81 -6.57
C ALA A 78 -9.24 5.16 -5.88
N LEU A 79 -9.46 5.55 -4.62
CA LEU A 79 -10.57 5.10 -3.80
C LEU A 79 -11.78 6.02 -4.04
N GLY A 80 -12.90 5.44 -4.41
CA GLY A 80 -14.19 6.13 -4.53
C GLY A 80 -14.84 6.42 -3.16
N PRO A 81 -16.04 7.01 -3.16
CA PRO A 81 -16.83 7.20 -1.94
C PRO A 81 -17.17 5.88 -1.26
N LEU A 82 -17.34 5.91 0.06
CA LEU A 82 -17.74 4.75 0.89
C LEU A 82 -16.89 3.50 0.64
N THR A 83 -15.61 3.71 0.37
CA THR A 83 -14.66 2.65 0.06
C THR A 83 -13.79 2.35 1.28
N ARG A 84 -13.63 1.06 1.58
CA ARG A 84 -12.70 0.57 2.60
C ARG A 84 -11.78 -0.45 1.99
N VAL A 85 -10.48 -0.22 2.15
CA VAL A 85 -9.43 -1.12 1.66
C VAL A 85 -8.44 -1.44 2.77
N THR A 86 -7.84 -2.62 2.69
CA THR A 86 -6.69 -3.03 3.49
C THR A 86 -5.51 -3.25 2.55
N LEU A 87 -4.38 -2.61 2.81
CA LEU A 87 -3.12 -2.85 2.12
C LEU A 87 -2.52 -4.15 2.66
N GLU A 88 -2.79 -5.30 2.01
CA GLU A 88 -2.38 -6.61 2.54
C GLU A 88 -0.89 -6.85 2.40
N LYS A 89 -0.32 -6.48 1.24
CA LYS A 89 1.11 -6.66 0.95
C LYS A 89 1.63 -5.56 0.03
N LEU A 90 2.75 -5.00 0.40
CA LEU A 90 3.54 -4.06 -0.37
C LEU A 90 4.97 -4.57 -0.39
N ALA A 91 5.42 -5.13 -1.51
CA ALA A 91 6.76 -5.71 -1.60
C ALA A 91 7.44 -5.31 -2.89
N GLU A 92 8.74 -5.06 -2.80
CA GLU A 92 9.60 -4.77 -3.93
C GLU A 92 10.86 -5.64 -3.86
N SER A 93 11.25 -6.15 -5.02
CA SER A 93 12.56 -6.76 -5.26
C SER A 93 13.17 -6.15 -6.52
N ASP A 94 14.39 -6.53 -6.86
CA ASP A 94 15.08 -6.03 -8.06
C ASP A 94 14.29 -6.30 -9.35
N THR A 95 13.52 -7.38 -9.38
CA THR A 95 12.80 -7.85 -10.59
C THR A 95 11.28 -7.77 -10.50
N LYS A 96 10.72 -7.53 -9.30
CA LYS A 96 9.27 -7.63 -9.08
C LYS A 96 8.76 -6.63 -8.04
N GLU A 97 7.62 -6.01 -8.37
CA GLU A 97 6.78 -5.26 -7.44
C GLU A 97 5.48 -6.05 -7.18
N VAL A 98 5.04 -6.13 -5.93
CA VAL A 98 3.81 -6.81 -5.53
C VAL A 98 2.96 -5.87 -4.71
N VAL A 99 1.70 -5.70 -5.12
CA VAL A 99 0.69 -4.92 -4.41
C VAL A 99 -0.55 -5.77 -4.23
N ASN A 100 -0.82 -6.21 -3.02
CA ASN A 100 -2.04 -6.94 -2.70
C ASN A 100 -2.94 -6.07 -1.83
N VAL A 101 -4.19 -5.94 -2.23
CA VAL A 101 -5.19 -5.11 -1.55
C VAL A 101 -6.46 -5.92 -1.33
N TYR A 102 -7.03 -5.80 -0.14
CA TYR A 102 -8.37 -6.31 0.13
C TYR A 102 -9.38 -5.17 0.09
N LEU A 103 -10.35 -5.27 -0.80
CA LEU A 103 -11.44 -4.33 -0.97
C LEU A 103 -12.67 -4.82 -0.19
N ASN A 104 -12.88 -4.26 1.00
CA ASN A 104 -14.00 -4.63 1.87
C ASN A 104 -15.34 -4.09 1.34
N THR A 105 -15.38 -2.80 0.99
CA THR A 105 -16.58 -2.11 0.50
C THR A 105 -16.19 -1.06 -0.54
N GLY A 106 -17.14 -0.67 -1.39
CA GLY A 106 -17.00 0.42 -2.35
C GLY A 106 -16.30 0.01 -3.64
N ALA A 107 -15.47 0.89 -4.19
CA ALA A 107 -14.80 0.71 -5.47
C ALA A 107 -13.40 1.31 -5.50
N VAL A 108 -12.48 0.63 -6.16
CA VAL A 108 -11.10 1.08 -6.39
C VAL A 108 -10.83 1.08 -7.89
N ARG A 109 -10.44 2.23 -8.42
CA ARG A 109 -9.83 2.33 -9.75
C ARG A 109 -8.34 2.21 -9.62
N SER A 110 -7.76 1.26 -10.30
CA SER A 110 -6.32 1.02 -10.27
C SER A 110 -5.70 1.19 -11.64
N LYS A 111 -4.56 1.86 -11.67
CA LYS A 111 -3.69 1.97 -12.82
C LYS A 111 -2.31 1.45 -12.47
N VAL A 112 -1.89 0.43 -13.21
CA VAL A 112 -0.60 -0.23 -13.04
C VAL A 112 0.30 0.11 -14.22
N THR A 113 1.39 0.81 -13.97
CA THR A 113 2.38 1.15 -14.99
C THR A 113 3.57 0.21 -14.87
N HIS A 114 4.03 -0.33 -15.99
CA HIS A 114 5.24 -1.18 -16.03
C HIS A 114 6.49 -0.32 -16.21
N PRO A 115 7.41 -0.33 -15.24
CA PRO A 115 8.78 0.09 -15.50
C PRO A 115 9.44 -0.93 -16.45
N GLN A 116 10.32 -0.48 -17.35
CA GLN A 116 10.93 -1.35 -18.37
C GLN A 116 11.68 -2.57 -17.82
N ASN A 117 12.11 -2.54 -16.55
CA ASN A 117 12.98 -3.57 -15.97
C ASN A 117 12.35 -4.35 -14.80
N LYS A 118 11.07 -4.11 -14.45
CA LYS A 118 10.42 -4.79 -13.32
C LYS A 118 9.04 -5.34 -13.71
N ARG A 119 8.73 -6.52 -13.20
CA ARG A 119 7.37 -7.08 -13.29
C ARG A 119 6.51 -6.49 -12.16
N VAL A 120 5.43 -5.83 -12.51
CA VAL A 120 4.44 -5.38 -11.53
C VAL A 120 3.31 -6.39 -11.47
N SER A 121 2.98 -6.87 -10.28
CA SER A 121 1.86 -7.75 -10.01
C SER A 121 0.96 -7.10 -8.99
N GLN A 122 -0.21 -6.68 -9.41
CA GLN A 122 -1.23 -6.20 -8.50
C GLN A 122 -2.36 -7.22 -8.38
N SER A 123 -2.84 -7.43 -7.16
CA SER A 123 -4.02 -8.22 -6.87
C SER A 123 -4.98 -7.42 -6.00
N ILE A 124 -6.23 -7.28 -6.43
CA ILE A 124 -7.32 -6.79 -5.59
C ILE A 124 -8.25 -7.96 -5.29
N ARG A 125 -8.33 -8.32 -4.03
CA ARG A 125 -9.24 -9.32 -3.50
C ARG A 125 -10.44 -8.61 -2.88
N ASN A 126 -11.64 -9.11 -3.11
CA ASN A 126 -12.87 -8.72 -2.44
C ASN A 126 -13.58 -9.97 -1.89
N PRO A 127 -14.74 -9.85 -1.21
CA PRO A 127 -15.44 -11.02 -0.66
C PRO A 127 -15.86 -12.07 -1.68
N VAL A 128 -15.93 -11.73 -2.98
CA VAL A 128 -16.49 -12.61 -4.04
C VAL A 128 -15.42 -13.08 -5.00
N THR A 129 -14.46 -12.22 -5.34
CA THR A 129 -13.47 -12.47 -6.41
C THR A 129 -12.07 -12.01 -6.04
N VAL A 130 -11.09 -12.59 -6.71
CA VAL A 130 -9.71 -12.12 -6.75
C VAL A 130 -9.42 -11.64 -8.17
N CYS A 131 -9.03 -10.38 -8.32
CA CYS A 131 -8.60 -9.79 -9.58
C CYS A 131 -7.07 -9.69 -9.58
N SER A 132 -6.41 -10.24 -10.58
CA SER A 132 -4.96 -10.15 -10.74
C SER A 132 -4.62 -9.52 -12.09
N VAL A 133 -3.72 -8.54 -12.07
CA VAL A 133 -3.39 -7.74 -13.24
C VAL A 133 -1.89 -7.57 -13.44
N ARG A 134 -1.54 -7.33 -14.70
CA ARG A 134 -0.23 -6.87 -15.14
C ARG A 134 -0.44 -5.72 -16.11
N GLY A 135 -0.04 -4.48 -15.74
CA GLY A 135 -0.07 -3.33 -16.64
C GLY A 135 -1.47 -3.01 -17.19
N THR A 136 -2.39 -2.70 -16.31
CA THR A 136 -3.81 -2.60 -16.65
C THR A 136 -4.41 -1.39 -15.95
N GLU A 137 -5.39 -0.75 -16.59
CA GLU A 137 -6.26 0.22 -15.93
C GLU A 137 -7.67 -0.36 -15.81
N TYR A 138 -8.19 -0.46 -14.58
CA TYR A 138 -9.46 -1.09 -14.28
C TYR A 138 -10.12 -0.55 -13.02
N ILE A 139 -11.42 -0.80 -12.86
CA ILE A 139 -12.16 -0.57 -11.62
C ILE A 139 -12.64 -1.92 -11.08
N SER A 140 -12.35 -2.17 -9.81
CA SER A 140 -12.90 -3.30 -9.04
C SER A 140 -13.91 -2.79 -8.03
N PHE A 141 -15.06 -3.45 -7.94
CA PHE A 141 -16.11 -3.20 -6.96
C PHE A 141 -16.14 -4.35 -5.93
N ALA A 142 -16.46 -4.02 -4.68
CA ALA A 142 -16.54 -5.03 -3.62
C ALA A 142 -17.58 -6.12 -3.89
N GLY A 143 -18.63 -5.83 -4.67
CA GLY A 143 -19.63 -6.80 -5.12
C GLY A 143 -19.20 -7.70 -6.29
N GLY A 144 -17.92 -7.73 -6.66
CA GLY A 144 -17.39 -8.62 -7.70
C GLY A 144 -17.45 -8.06 -9.13
N ARG A 145 -18.14 -6.94 -9.37
CA ARG A 145 -18.15 -6.28 -10.68
C ARG A 145 -16.76 -5.72 -10.99
N LEU A 146 -16.36 -5.85 -12.25
CA LEU A 146 -15.10 -5.34 -12.77
C LEU A 146 -15.34 -4.59 -14.08
N ILE A 147 -14.62 -3.47 -14.27
CA ILE A 147 -14.57 -2.73 -15.53
C ILE A 147 -13.11 -2.59 -15.91
N CYS A 148 -12.72 -3.15 -17.05
CA CYS A 148 -11.38 -3.02 -17.60
C CYS A 148 -11.39 -1.95 -18.68
N PHE A 149 -10.47 -0.98 -18.61
CA PHE A 149 -10.31 0.08 -19.62
C PHE A 149 -9.17 -0.23 -20.58
N GLU A 150 -8.10 -0.87 -20.07
CA GLU A 150 -6.92 -1.18 -20.85
C GLU A 150 -6.28 -2.45 -20.32
N GLY A 151 -5.80 -3.32 -21.22
CA GLY A 151 -5.10 -4.55 -20.90
C GLY A 151 -6.02 -5.72 -20.56
N ALA A 152 -5.58 -6.62 -19.70
CA ALA A 152 -6.31 -7.82 -19.30
C ALA A 152 -6.32 -8.01 -17.80
N VAL A 153 -7.45 -8.45 -17.27
CA VAL A 153 -7.64 -8.78 -15.85
C VAL A 153 -7.99 -10.26 -15.73
N ALA A 154 -7.19 -11.00 -15.00
CA ALA A 154 -7.55 -12.38 -14.63
C ALA A 154 -8.41 -12.32 -13.35
N THR A 155 -9.57 -12.98 -13.39
CA THR A 155 -10.48 -13.04 -12.24
C THR A 155 -10.69 -14.50 -11.82
N TYR A 156 -10.68 -14.72 -10.52
CA TYR A 156 -10.90 -16.04 -9.91
C TYR A 156 -11.95 -15.90 -8.81
N PRO A 157 -12.88 -16.85 -8.67
CA PRO A 157 -13.78 -16.86 -7.51
C PRO A 157 -12.97 -17.06 -6.23
N VAL A 158 -13.41 -16.47 -5.15
CA VAL A 158 -12.89 -16.82 -3.81
C VAL A 158 -13.46 -18.19 -3.49
N SER A 159 -12.60 -19.22 -3.42
CA SER A 159 -13.00 -20.54 -2.92
C SER A 159 -13.26 -20.42 -1.41
N VAL A 160 -14.46 -20.78 -1.01
CA VAL A 160 -14.89 -20.95 0.39
C VAL A 160 -14.28 -22.23 0.94
#